data_0b6b580a1b572a3054a9109b77e360a8
#
_entry.id   0b6b580a1b572a3054a9109b77e360a8
#
_cell.length_a   1.000
_cell.length_b   1.000
_cell.length_c   1.000
_cell.angle_alpha   90.00
_cell.angle_beta   90.00
_cell.angle_gamma   90.00
#
_symmetry.space_group_name_H-M   'P 1'
#
loop_
_entity.id
_entity.type
_entity.pdbx_description
1 polymer ?
#
loop_
_entity_poly.entity_id
_entity_poly.type
_entity_poly.pdbx_seq_one_letter_code
_entity_poly.pdbx_strand_id
1 'polypeptide(L)'
;VLRSRRALRIALLTREPNNYTSKRIEIAGRQRGHQVEAINSTRCYLDVDTQKPDIYYDASPLPKYDVVIPRIGASITAYGLAVTRQFQLTGAFPLNEPQAIANSRDKLLAHQLLASAGINMPITGFASSPKDTNGVINAVGTIPLVIKLLESSQGKGVILAETKKAAETVIGAFRGLNANFLVQEYIQE
;
A
#
# COMPACT_ATOMS: atom_id res chain seq x y z
N VAL A 1 -7.88 -31.17 24.02
CA VAL A 1 -7.54 -31.86 22.76
C VAL A 1 -7.02 -30.82 21.81
N LEU A 2 -5.68 -30.70 21.64
CA LEU A 2 -5.06 -29.85 20.62
C LEU A 2 -5.42 -30.43 19.24
N ARG A 3 -6.35 -29.81 18.54
CA ARG A 3 -6.58 -30.13 17.12
C ARG A 3 -5.25 -29.99 16.40
N SER A 4 -4.76 -31.04 15.79
CA SER A 4 -3.62 -31.03 14.88
C SER A 4 -3.86 -29.91 13.86
N ARG A 5 -3.06 -28.84 13.91
CA ARG A 5 -3.18 -27.74 12.94
C ARG A 5 -2.67 -28.27 11.60
N ARG A 6 -3.53 -28.27 10.59
CA ARG A 6 -3.15 -28.64 9.22
C ARG A 6 -1.96 -27.78 8.78
N ALA A 7 -0.95 -28.42 8.21
CA ALA A 7 0.13 -27.71 7.54
C ALA A 7 -0.43 -26.92 6.33
N LEU A 8 -0.11 -25.64 6.25
CA LEU A 8 -0.53 -24.78 5.15
C LEU A 8 0.64 -24.56 4.18
N ARG A 9 0.31 -24.43 2.90
CA ARG A 9 1.24 -23.95 1.88
C ARG A 9 1.01 -22.46 1.66
N ILE A 10 2.02 -21.65 1.92
CA ILE A 10 1.95 -20.20 1.97
C ILE A 10 2.86 -19.59 0.93
N ALA A 11 2.32 -18.78 0.01
CA ALA A 11 3.08 -17.94 -0.89
C ALA A 11 3.39 -16.59 -0.22
N LEU A 12 4.66 -16.26 -0.07
CA LEU A 12 5.11 -14.93 0.36
C LEU A 12 5.49 -14.11 -0.87
N LEU A 13 4.60 -13.21 -1.30
CA LEU A 13 4.87 -12.34 -2.44
C LEU A 13 5.78 -11.18 -2.02
N THR A 14 6.93 -11.07 -2.67
CA THR A 14 7.90 -10.01 -2.39
C THR A 14 8.72 -9.72 -3.65
N ARG A 15 9.25 -8.52 -3.79
CA ARG A 15 10.22 -8.22 -4.85
C ARG A 15 11.61 -8.77 -4.55
N GLU A 16 11.90 -8.97 -3.26
CA GLU A 16 13.21 -9.40 -2.79
C GLU A 16 13.10 -10.61 -1.84
N PRO A 17 13.01 -11.83 -2.41
CA PRO A 17 12.88 -13.07 -1.63
C PRO A 17 14.00 -13.28 -0.61
N ASN A 18 15.19 -12.75 -0.90
CA ASN A 18 16.38 -12.97 -0.07
C ASN A 18 16.60 -11.94 1.03
N ASN A 19 15.73 -10.92 1.17
CA ASN A 19 15.89 -9.93 2.24
C ASN A 19 15.60 -10.52 3.62
N TYR A 20 16.10 -9.83 4.66
CA TYR A 20 15.97 -10.27 6.06
C TYR A 20 14.52 -10.57 6.46
N THR A 21 13.58 -9.69 6.14
CA THR A 21 12.18 -9.85 6.54
C THR A 21 11.54 -11.08 5.88
N SER A 22 11.80 -11.31 4.59
CA SER A 22 11.29 -12.48 3.88
C SER A 22 11.81 -13.77 4.50
N LYS A 23 13.12 -13.84 4.77
CA LYS A 23 13.74 -15.00 5.44
C LYS A 23 13.18 -15.22 6.85
N ARG A 24 12.92 -14.18 7.62
CA ARG A 24 12.32 -14.30 8.95
C ARG A 24 10.89 -14.85 8.89
N ILE A 25 10.09 -14.45 7.90
CA ILE A 25 8.73 -14.98 7.71
C ILE A 25 8.79 -16.46 7.31
N GLU A 26 9.68 -16.85 6.39
CA GLU A 26 9.87 -18.26 6.02
C GLU A 26 10.25 -19.12 7.23
N ILE A 27 11.23 -18.68 8.03
CA ILE A 27 11.66 -19.39 9.24
C ILE A 27 10.50 -19.52 10.23
N ALA A 28 9.79 -18.43 10.51
CA ALA A 28 8.69 -18.42 11.45
C ALA A 28 7.53 -19.34 11.03
N GLY A 29 7.24 -19.41 9.73
CA GLY A 29 6.24 -20.29 9.17
C GLY A 29 6.63 -21.77 9.31
N ARG A 30 7.88 -22.11 8.94
CA ARG A 30 8.42 -23.48 9.09
C ARG A 30 8.43 -23.96 10.53
N GLN A 31 8.81 -23.08 11.48
CA GLN A 31 8.77 -23.39 12.91
C GLN A 31 7.35 -23.71 13.42
N ARG A 32 6.32 -23.22 12.72
CA ARG A 32 4.90 -23.49 13.00
C ARG A 32 4.30 -24.65 12.22
N GLY A 33 5.14 -25.38 11.48
CA GLY A 33 4.74 -26.53 10.68
C GLY A 33 4.11 -26.20 9.33
N HIS A 34 4.31 -24.97 8.82
CA HIS A 34 3.83 -24.56 7.50
C HIS A 34 4.95 -24.59 6.44
N GLN A 35 4.57 -24.75 5.17
CA GLN A 35 5.45 -24.57 4.03
C GLN A 35 5.33 -23.10 3.55
N VAL A 36 6.40 -22.34 3.64
CA VAL A 36 6.43 -20.94 3.17
C VAL A 36 7.44 -20.80 2.05
N GLU A 37 7.00 -20.25 0.95
CA GLU A 37 7.80 -20.03 -0.26
C GLU A 37 7.77 -18.55 -0.63
N ALA A 38 8.95 -17.92 -0.69
CA ALA A 38 9.08 -16.54 -1.13
C ALA A 38 9.14 -16.48 -2.66
N ILE A 39 8.18 -15.76 -3.25
CA ILE A 39 7.99 -15.64 -4.70
C ILE A 39 8.18 -14.18 -5.10
N ASN A 40 9.03 -13.93 -6.09
CA ASN A 40 9.16 -12.60 -6.65
C ASN A 40 7.92 -12.26 -7.50
N SER A 41 7.06 -11.42 -6.94
CA SER A 41 5.79 -11.04 -7.59
C SER A 41 5.97 -10.40 -8.96
N THR A 42 7.10 -9.75 -9.25
CA THR A 42 7.35 -9.12 -10.56
C THR A 42 7.75 -10.12 -11.64
N ARG A 43 8.05 -11.37 -11.28
CA ARG A 43 8.36 -12.47 -12.20
C ARG A 43 7.19 -13.42 -12.43
N CYS A 44 6.09 -13.23 -11.70
CA CYS A 44 4.86 -13.95 -11.98
C CYS A 44 4.25 -13.43 -13.28
N TYR A 45 3.63 -14.29 -14.06
CA TYR A 45 2.69 -13.91 -15.11
C TYR A 45 1.39 -14.68 -14.93
N LEU A 46 0.29 -14.07 -15.37
CA LEU A 46 -1.05 -14.44 -14.99
C LEU A 46 -1.79 -14.96 -16.22
N ASP A 47 -2.39 -16.13 -16.10
CA ASP A 47 -3.37 -16.62 -17.06
C ASP A 47 -4.78 -16.31 -16.49
N VAL A 48 -5.46 -15.36 -17.13
CA VAL A 48 -6.79 -14.88 -16.70
C VAL A 48 -7.84 -15.62 -17.51
N ASP A 49 -8.14 -16.82 -17.08
CA ASP A 49 -9.16 -17.68 -17.67
C ASP A 49 -10.36 -17.82 -16.73
N THR A 50 -11.56 -17.92 -17.30
CA THR A 50 -12.80 -18.03 -16.52
C THR A 50 -12.96 -19.38 -15.82
N GLN A 51 -12.46 -20.44 -16.43
CA GLN A 51 -12.63 -21.80 -15.93
C GLN A 51 -11.40 -22.29 -15.13
N LYS A 52 -10.22 -21.86 -15.55
CA LYS A 52 -8.95 -22.32 -14.97
C LYS A 52 -7.94 -21.18 -14.88
N PRO A 53 -8.14 -20.20 -13.98
CA PRO A 53 -7.14 -19.16 -13.74
C PRO A 53 -5.86 -19.79 -13.19
N ASP A 54 -4.71 -19.37 -13.71
CA ASP A 54 -3.41 -19.92 -13.30
C ASP A 54 -2.38 -18.78 -13.09
N ILE A 55 -1.31 -19.11 -12.38
CA ILE A 55 -0.16 -18.24 -12.15
C ILE A 55 1.08 -18.98 -12.52
N TYR A 56 1.93 -18.38 -13.31
CA TYR A 56 3.19 -18.94 -13.77
C TYR A 56 4.37 -18.21 -13.16
N TYR A 57 5.41 -18.94 -12.89
CA TYR A 57 6.70 -18.46 -12.41
C TYR A 57 7.83 -19.31 -13.05
N ASP A 58 8.85 -18.66 -13.61
CA ASP A 58 9.93 -19.35 -14.32
C ASP A 58 9.41 -20.37 -15.36
N ALA A 59 8.48 -19.94 -16.21
CA ALA A 59 7.85 -20.73 -17.27
C ALA A 59 7.08 -21.98 -16.80
N SER A 60 6.81 -22.12 -15.51
CA SER A 60 6.06 -23.24 -14.94
C SER A 60 4.85 -22.75 -14.14
N PRO A 61 3.73 -23.47 -14.18
CA PRO A 61 2.57 -23.11 -13.34
C PRO A 61 2.95 -23.28 -11.86
N LEU A 62 2.56 -22.32 -11.06
CA LEU A 62 2.71 -22.41 -9.61
C LEU A 62 1.74 -23.46 -9.04
N PRO A 63 2.15 -24.19 -8.00
CA PRO A 63 1.25 -25.07 -7.30
C PRO A 63 0.16 -24.26 -6.55
N LYS A 64 -0.90 -24.94 -6.13
CA LYS A 64 -1.93 -24.33 -5.30
C LYS A 64 -1.39 -23.97 -3.92
N TYR A 65 -1.74 -22.77 -3.45
CA TYR A 65 -1.43 -22.28 -2.10
C TYR A 65 -2.71 -22.15 -1.29
N ASP A 66 -2.62 -22.39 0.02
CA ASP A 66 -3.72 -22.13 0.97
C ASP A 66 -3.81 -20.64 1.33
N VAL A 67 -2.66 -19.96 1.38
CA VAL A 67 -2.53 -18.55 1.81
C VAL A 67 -1.53 -17.82 0.93
N VAL A 68 -1.81 -16.56 0.66
CA VAL A 68 -0.85 -15.61 0.07
C VAL A 68 -0.60 -14.44 1.02
N ILE A 69 0.65 -14.15 1.30
CA ILE A 69 1.10 -13.00 2.10
C ILE A 69 1.72 -11.96 1.17
N PRO A 70 1.01 -10.88 0.83
CA PRO A 70 1.54 -9.86 -0.07
C PRO A 70 2.45 -8.87 0.68
N ARG A 71 3.73 -8.88 0.33
CA ARG A 71 4.75 -7.89 0.75
C ARG A 71 5.05 -6.95 -0.41
N ILE A 72 4.05 -6.21 -0.85
CA ILE A 72 4.08 -5.39 -2.05
C ILE A 72 4.65 -3.99 -1.73
N GLY A 73 5.75 -3.64 -2.38
CA GLY A 73 6.36 -2.30 -2.29
C GLY A 73 5.58 -1.24 -3.06
N ALA A 74 5.79 0.04 -2.73
CA ALA A 74 5.07 1.16 -3.36
C ALA A 74 5.26 1.22 -4.89
N SER A 75 6.47 0.96 -5.37
CA SER A 75 6.81 1.03 -6.81
C SER A 75 6.17 -0.06 -7.69
N ILE A 76 5.62 -1.11 -7.08
CA ILE A 76 5.00 -2.25 -7.80
C ILE A 76 3.57 -2.50 -7.35
N THR A 77 2.91 -1.52 -6.73
CA THR A 77 1.59 -1.71 -6.11
C THR A 77 0.59 -2.26 -7.12
N ALA A 78 0.42 -1.64 -8.28
CA ALA A 78 -0.59 -2.07 -9.26
C ALA A 78 -0.43 -3.54 -9.67
N TYR A 79 0.78 -3.93 -10.08
CA TYR A 79 1.06 -5.31 -10.50
C TYR A 79 1.02 -6.30 -9.34
N GLY A 80 1.58 -5.94 -8.19
CA GLY A 80 1.55 -6.78 -7.00
C GLY A 80 0.13 -7.08 -6.52
N LEU A 81 -0.77 -6.11 -6.61
CA LEU A 81 -2.20 -6.31 -6.32
C LEU A 81 -2.88 -7.21 -7.35
N ALA A 82 -2.53 -7.08 -8.64
CA ALA A 82 -3.04 -7.98 -9.67
C ALA A 82 -2.61 -9.43 -9.42
N VAL A 83 -1.34 -9.66 -9.09
CA VAL A 83 -0.83 -10.98 -8.71
C VAL A 83 -1.56 -11.51 -7.46
N THR A 84 -1.76 -10.68 -6.43
CA THR A 84 -2.46 -11.11 -5.21
C THR A 84 -3.91 -11.49 -5.49
N ARG A 85 -4.62 -10.73 -6.35
CA ARG A 85 -5.98 -11.09 -6.81
C ARG A 85 -6.01 -12.40 -7.57
N GLN A 86 -4.99 -12.67 -8.39
CA GLN A 86 -4.91 -13.96 -9.10
C GLN A 86 -4.73 -15.12 -8.12
N PHE A 87 -3.89 -14.99 -7.09
CA PHE A 87 -3.81 -15.99 -6.02
C PHE A 87 -5.16 -16.22 -5.34
N GLN A 88 -5.93 -15.16 -5.11
CA GLN A 88 -7.28 -15.26 -4.55
C GLN A 88 -8.23 -16.00 -5.51
N LEU A 89 -8.16 -15.73 -6.81
CA LEU A 89 -8.94 -16.46 -7.82
C LEU A 89 -8.58 -17.95 -7.87
N THR A 90 -7.32 -18.32 -7.62
CA THR A 90 -6.90 -19.73 -7.54
C THR A 90 -7.26 -20.39 -6.20
N GLY A 91 -7.92 -19.68 -5.29
CA GLY A 91 -8.43 -20.19 -4.01
C GLY A 91 -7.54 -19.94 -2.80
N ALA A 92 -6.43 -19.21 -2.94
CA ALA A 92 -5.59 -18.84 -1.80
C ALA A 92 -6.23 -17.70 -0.97
N PHE A 93 -6.17 -17.81 0.35
CA PHE A 93 -6.61 -16.75 1.25
C PHE A 93 -5.56 -15.62 1.29
N PRO A 94 -5.91 -14.38 0.92
CA PRO A 94 -4.98 -13.27 0.94
C PRO A 94 -4.85 -12.65 2.34
N LEU A 95 -3.64 -12.49 2.84
CA LEU A 95 -3.34 -11.82 4.12
C LEU A 95 -2.33 -10.67 3.88
N ASN A 96 -2.74 -9.47 3.61
CA ASN A 96 -4.05 -8.83 3.56
C ASN A 96 -4.67 -8.90 2.14
N GLU A 97 -5.96 -8.53 2.07
CA GLU A 97 -6.67 -8.45 0.80
C GLU A 97 -6.13 -7.34 -0.12
N PRO A 98 -6.18 -7.55 -1.46
CA PRO A 98 -5.74 -6.56 -2.43
C PRO A 98 -6.39 -5.19 -2.26
N GLN A 99 -7.70 -5.15 -1.98
CA GLN A 99 -8.42 -3.89 -1.79
C GLN A 99 -7.97 -3.15 -0.53
N ALA A 100 -7.71 -3.85 0.56
CA ALA A 100 -7.20 -3.25 1.79
C ALA A 100 -5.81 -2.61 1.57
N ILE A 101 -4.94 -3.28 0.80
CA ILE A 101 -3.64 -2.73 0.43
C ILE A 101 -3.80 -1.50 -0.48
N ALA A 102 -4.69 -1.56 -1.48
CA ALA A 102 -4.96 -0.43 -2.36
C ALA A 102 -5.45 0.80 -1.58
N ASN A 103 -6.44 0.61 -0.70
CA ASN A 103 -7.01 1.67 0.14
C ASN A 103 -5.94 2.32 1.04
N SER A 104 -5.05 1.52 1.64
CA SER A 104 -3.99 2.04 2.51
C SER A 104 -2.86 2.73 1.76
N ARG A 105 -2.69 2.46 0.46
CA ARG A 105 -1.67 3.09 -0.40
C ARG A 105 -2.08 4.47 -0.90
N ASP A 106 -3.35 4.66 -1.15
CA ASP A 106 -3.91 5.95 -1.53
C ASP A 106 -4.17 6.79 -0.28
N LYS A 107 -3.31 7.80 -0.06
CA LYS A 107 -3.41 8.65 1.14
C LYS A 107 -4.73 9.42 1.21
N LEU A 108 -5.24 9.91 0.07
CA LEU A 108 -6.48 10.65 0.05
C LEU A 108 -7.67 9.74 0.34
N LEU A 109 -7.75 8.60 -0.34
CA LEU A 109 -8.78 7.59 -0.10
C LEU A 109 -8.74 7.08 1.34
N ALA A 110 -7.56 6.81 1.89
CA ALA A 110 -7.41 6.39 3.29
C ALA A 110 -8.01 7.42 4.25
N HIS A 111 -7.74 8.73 4.06
CA HIS A 111 -8.34 9.78 4.88
C HIS A 111 -9.87 9.85 4.72
N GLN A 112 -10.38 9.72 3.49
CA GLN A 112 -11.82 9.70 3.24
C GLN A 112 -12.52 8.50 3.92
N LEU A 113 -11.90 7.32 3.89
CA LEU A 113 -12.41 6.13 4.58
C LEU A 113 -12.39 6.28 6.10
N LEU A 114 -11.32 6.84 6.67
CA LEU A 114 -11.24 7.13 8.11
C LEU A 114 -12.29 8.15 8.53
N ALA A 115 -12.48 9.22 7.75
CA ALA A 115 -13.52 10.22 7.99
C ALA A 115 -14.92 9.61 7.96
N SER A 116 -15.21 8.76 6.96
CA SER A 116 -16.51 8.09 6.86
C SER A 116 -16.79 7.13 8.02
N ALA A 117 -15.74 6.59 8.63
CA ALA A 117 -15.84 5.75 9.82
C ALA A 117 -15.89 6.54 11.14
N GLY A 118 -15.90 7.87 11.10
CA GLY A 118 -15.90 8.72 12.29
C GLY A 118 -14.61 8.68 13.12
N ILE A 119 -13.50 8.27 12.51
CA ILE A 119 -12.19 8.21 13.18
C ILE A 119 -11.55 9.59 13.15
N ASN A 120 -11.19 10.09 14.34
CA ASN A 120 -10.51 11.38 14.46
C ASN A 120 -9.15 11.35 13.77
N MET A 121 -8.89 12.38 12.98
CA MET A 121 -7.63 12.56 12.27
C MET A 121 -7.35 14.07 12.08
N PRO A 122 -6.10 14.46 11.78
CA PRO A 122 -5.76 15.84 11.48
C PRO A 122 -6.61 16.38 10.31
N ILE A 123 -7.05 17.65 10.42
CA ILE A 123 -7.78 18.31 9.34
C ILE A 123 -6.96 18.25 8.08
N THR A 124 -7.54 17.72 7.02
CA THR A 124 -6.83 17.45 5.77
C THR A 124 -7.57 18.04 4.60
N GLY A 125 -6.88 18.85 3.80
CA GLY A 125 -7.39 19.46 2.59
C GLY A 125 -6.70 18.93 1.34
N PHE A 126 -7.44 18.85 0.24
CA PHE A 126 -6.95 18.49 -1.08
C PHE A 126 -7.60 19.35 -2.14
N ALA A 127 -6.81 19.82 -3.13
CA ALA A 127 -7.35 20.47 -4.30
C ALA A 127 -6.50 20.15 -5.54
N SER A 128 -7.18 19.88 -6.63
CA SER A 128 -6.55 19.63 -7.92
C SER A 128 -6.21 20.94 -8.66
N SER A 129 -7.04 21.98 -8.53
CA SER A 129 -6.84 23.24 -9.25
C SER A 129 -5.83 24.17 -8.57
N PRO A 130 -4.92 24.81 -9.31
CA PRO A 130 -4.05 25.87 -8.79
C PRO A 130 -4.82 27.06 -8.18
N LYS A 131 -6.02 27.34 -8.68
CA LYS A 131 -6.86 28.45 -8.20
C LYS A 131 -7.35 28.25 -6.77
N ASP A 132 -7.39 27.01 -6.30
CA ASP A 132 -7.93 26.65 -4.98
C ASP A 132 -6.85 26.53 -3.89
N THR A 133 -5.60 26.91 -4.16
CA THR A 133 -4.51 26.83 -3.17
C THR A 133 -4.85 27.56 -1.87
N ASN A 134 -5.31 28.81 -1.96
CA ASN A 134 -5.70 29.57 -0.77
C ASN A 134 -6.94 28.98 -0.09
N GLY A 135 -7.89 28.44 -0.85
CA GLY A 135 -9.06 27.74 -0.34
C GLY A 135 -8.68 26.55 0.53
N VAL A 136 -7.77 25.70 0.06
CA VAL A 136 -7.28 24.53 0.81
C VAL A 136 -6.54 24.94 2.09
N ILE A 137 -5.63 25.93 2.01
CA ILE A 137 -4.90 26.43 3.18
C ILE A 137 -5.88 26.99 4.22
N ASN A 138 -6.88 27.77 3.79
CA ASN A 138 -7.87 28.36 4.69
C ASN A 138 -8.82 27.29 5.27
N ALA A 139 -9.15 26.23 4.52
CA ALA A 139 -9.99 25.14 4.99
C ALA A 139 -9.33 24.32 6.11
N VAL A 140 -8.01 24.15 6.06
CA VAL A 140 -7.24 23.52 7.15
C VAL A 140 -7.15 24.47 8.35
N GLY A 141 -7.03 25.78 8.11
CA GLY A 141 -7.25 26.83 9.10
C GLY A 141 -6.15 27.07 10.12
N THR A 142 -5.08 26.27 10.13
CA THR A 142 -3.99 26.37 11.12
C THR A 142 -2.66 26.66 10.45
N ILE A 143 -1.74 27.26 11.17
CA ILE A 143 -0.32 27.38 10.83
C ILE A 143 0.44 26.95 12.10
N PRO A 144 1.47 26.10 11.99
CA PRO A 144 2.07 25.54 10.78
C PRO A 144 1.20 24.48 10.07
N LEU A 145 1.52 24.20 8.80
CA LEU A 145 0.87 23.20 7.98
C LEU A 145 1.86 22.09 7.56
N VAL A 146 1.36 20.89 7.42
CA VAL A 146 2.12 19.77 6.84
C VAL A 146 1.63 19.52 5.41
N ILE A 147 2.54 19.60 4.44
CA ILE A 147 2.24 19.33 3.03
C ILE A 147 2.88 18.00 2.67
N LYS A 148 2.09 17.07 2.14
CA LYS A 148 2.52 15.70 1.85
C LYS A 148 2.25 15.33 0.40
N LEU A 149 3.26 14.89 -0.33
CA LEU A 149 3.06 14.29 -1.66
C LEU A 149 2.22 13.02 -1.54
N LEU A 150 1.23 12.83 -2.44
CA LEU A 150 0.41 11.62 -2.49
C LEU A 150 1.24 10.40 -2.87
N GLU A 151 2.07 10.52 -3.87
CA GLU A 151 2.85 9.41 -4.44
C GLU A 151 4.21 9.23 -3.77
N SER A 152 4.30 9.49 -2.47
CA SER A 152 5.54 9.36 -1.70
C SER A 152 5.42 8.37 -0.54
N SER A 153 6.56 7.86 -0.09
CA SER A 153 6.64 6.92 1.05
C SER A 153 7.87 7.21 1.92
N GLN A 154 7.91 6.66 3.13
CA GLN A 154 9.04 6.74 4.05
C GLN A 154 9.42 8.19 4.43
N GLY A 155 8.44 9.08 4.59
CA GLY A 155 8.67 10.47 4.96
C GLY A 155 9.21 11.37 3.83
N LYS A 156 9.50 10.83 2.65
CA LYS A 156 9.89 11.63 1.50
C LYS A 156 8.70 12.46 1.01
N GLY A 157 8.95 13.73 0.66
CA GLY A 157 7.89 14.64 0.21
C GLY A 157 6.90 15.06 1.31
N VAL A 158 7.34 15.08 2.57
CA VAL A 158 6.63 15.67 3.71
C VAL A 158 7.34 16.94 4.14
N ILE A 159 6.67 18.08 4.09
CA ILE A 159 7.23 19.40 4.36
C ILE A 159 6.37 20.10 5.41
N LEU A 160 7.02 20.62 6.46
CA LEU A 160 6.40 21.54 7.43
C LEU A 160 6.50 22.96 6.87
N ALA A 161 5.38 23.63 6.70
CA ALA A 161 5.28 25.02 6.30
C ALA A 161 4.89 25.88 7.50
N GLU A 162 5.85 26.61 8.05
CA GLU A 162 5.67 27.41 9.28
C GLU A 162 4.90 28.71 9.05
N THR A 163 4.74 29.12 7.80
CA THR A 163 4.01 30.32 7.41
C THR A 163 3.10 30.07 6.20
N LYS A 164 2.05 30.86 6.06
CA LYS A 164 1.17 30.79 4.88
C LYS A 164 1.95 30.97 3.58
N LYS A 165 2.90 31.91 3.53
CA LYS A 165 3.74 32.17 2.36
C LYS A 165 4.62 30.97 2.01
N ALA A 166 5.19 30.30 3.00
CA ALA A 166 5.95 29.07 2.80
C ALA A 166 5.06 27.96 2.22
N ALA A 167 3.83 27.79 2.76
CA ALA A 167 2.87 26.83 2.23
C ALA A 167 2.52 27.10 0.78
N GLU A 168 2.19 28.34 0.42
CA GLU A 168 1.91 28.77 -0.95
C GLU A 168 3.08 28.48 -1.90
N THR A 169 4.31 28.73 -1.44
CA THR A 169 5.53 28.51 -2.24
C THR A 169 5.74 27.00 -2.49
N VAL A 170 5.62 26.18 -1.47
CA VAL A 170 5.76 24.71 -1.58
C VAL A 170 4.67 24.12 -2.49
N ILE A 171 3.43 24.53 -2.31
CA ILE A 171 2.32 24.11 -3.15
C ILE A 171 2.54 24.51 -4.60
N GLY A 172 3.01 25.74 -4.84
CA GLY A 172 3.38 26.21 -6.18
C GLY A 172 4.46 25.36 -6.83
N ALA A 173 5.50 25.00 -6.09
CA ALA A 173 6.57 24.12 -6.55
C ALA A 173 6.06 22.72 -6.90
N PHE A 174 5.25 22.09 -6.06
CA PHE A 174 4.67 20.76 -6.32
C PHE A 174 3.78 20.77 -7.57
N ARG A 175 2.99 21.82 -7.74
CA ARG A 175 2.15 22.00 -8.94
C ARG A 175 2.97 22.18 -10.20
N GLY A 176 4.06 22.93 -10.15
CA GLY A 176 5.00 23.06 -11.25
C GLY A 176 5.62 21.73 -11.71
N LEU A 177 5.66 20.75 -10.79
CA LEU A 177 6.08 19.38 -11.06
C LEU A 177 4.92 18.42 -11.39
N ASN A 178 3.69 18.91 -11.53
CA ASN A 178 2.47 18.11 -11.70
C ASN A 178 2.28 17.05 -10.59
N ALA A 179 2.75 17.34 -9.39
CA ALA A 179 2.67 16.43 -8.27
C ALA A 179 1.38 16.65 -7.46
N ASN A 180 0.69 15.57 -7.13
CA ASN A 180 -0.47 15.59 -6.24
C ASN A 180 -0.02 15.63 -4.77
N PHE A 181 -0.71 16.40 -3.94
CA PHE A 181 -0.36 16.60 -2.53
C PHE A 181 -1.59 16.79 -1.64
N LEU A 182 -1.43 16.53 -0.35
CA LEU A 182 -2.36 16.89 0.71
C LEU A 182 -1.79 18.06 1.52
N VAL A 183 -2.69 18.91 2.03
CA VAL A 183 -2.39 19.92 3.05
C VAL A 183 -3.06 19.47 4.32
N GLN A 184 -2.33 19.45 5.43
CA GLN A 184 -2.82 18.89 6.69
C GLN A 184 -2.43 19.79 7.85
N GLU A 185 -3.26 19.88 8.88
CA GLU A 185 -2.89 20.56 10.12
C GLU A 185 -1.67 19.87 10.76
N TYR A 186 -0.84 20.69 11.42
CA TYR A 186 0.27 20.18 12.20
C TYR A 186 -0.22 19.87 13.63
N ILE A 187 -0.05 18.63 14.06
CA ILE A 187 -0.33 18.22 15.44
C ILE A 187 0.98 18.29 16.21
N GLN A 188 0.97 19.11 17.24
CA GLN A 188 2.07 19.20 18.20
C GLN A 188 1.80 18.18 19.32
N GLU A 189 2.81 17.35 19.63
CA GLU A 189 2.76 16.42 20.77
C GLU A 189 2.91 17.16 22.11
#